data_d7ef324c634dfa900146bf6cbc6ace38
#
_entry.id   d7ef324c634dfa900146bf6cbc6ace38
#
_cell.length_a   1.000
_cell.length_b   1.000
_cell.length_c   1.000
_cell.angle_alpha   90.00
_cell.angle_beta   90.00
_cell.angle_gamma   90.00
#
_symmetry.space_group_name_H-M   'P 1'
#
loop_
_entity.id
_entity.type
_entity.pdbx_description
1 polymer ?
#
loop_
_entity_poly.entity_id
_entity_poly.type
_entity_poly.pdbx_seq_one_letter_code
_entity_poly.pdbx_strand_id
1 'polypeptide(L)'
;MPVLCVIAVKDRDGALHSPNPLRAAQNKTPASGCSVPCSQSNPIERRLSLIAIFHYTLKMVQRSKGKSAVGAAAYRSGTKLVNEWDGMTHDYTRKGGVVHSEIILPAHAPPEFQDRSILWNSVEQTEKSKDSQLAREVEVALPVELSREQQLSLVRAYVKDNFVDKGMCADFAIHDRDTGNPHAHILLTVRPLKENGQWSAKCRKVYDLDERGQRIPDGKGGWKNHREDTTAWNSREQAENWRSAWAAYTNQALEAAGRPERIDHRSYQRQGVEKIPSVHLGVAATQMEKRGISTRKGDLNRQIAVDNKLLKEIKARITRLYRWSKDEAAKPQSSQPTISELWTAQQAMGGKPISRYGTIKKLREQAALFSLLTSNGITTMQQLYEKVDSMNSRYYDLRGKIVSAERQIAVLEERLSMFQQYEKYKAIHRQYVKMKPAKQEQFEQRYPAELALYDAAARYLENLKSEGEAITPKKWRSEAEFLTAQKNLQYQELRAMREEIKAVEKLRKTAEQLEKSAQPKEKKRNEPER
;
A
#
# COMPACT_ATOMS: atom_id res chain seq x y z
N MET A 1 0.59 -15.22 -2.99
CA MET A 1 0.94 -13.81 -2.70
C MET A 1 1.33 -13.72 -1.24
N PRO A 2 2.57 -13.36 -0.90
CA PRO A 2 2.99 -13.29 0.49
C PRO A 2 2.42 -12.06 1.17
N VAL A 3 1.93 -12.28 2.38
CA VAL A 3 1.57 -11.22 3.31
C VAL A 3 2.87 -10.59 3.79
N LEU A 4 3.16 -9.36 3.38
CA LEU A 4 4.27 -8.57 3.90
C LEU A 4 4.08 -8.37 5.41
N CYS A 5 4.77 -9.17 6.19
CA CYS A 5 4.93 -8.98 7.63
C CYS A 5 5.98 -7.87 7.83
N VAL A 6 5.54 -6.63 8.02
CA VAL A 6 6.43 -5.52 8.37
C VAL A 6 6.77 -5.64 9.85
N ILE A 7 7.99 -6.13 10.14
CA ILE A 7 8.56 -6.12 11.49
C ILE A 7 9.29 -4.79 11.67
N ALA A 8 8.82 -3.96 12.60
CA ALA A 8 9.55 -2.79 13.05
C ALA A 8 10.69 -3.22 13.98
N VAL A 9 11.91 -2.97 13.59
CA VAL A 9 13.09 -3.10 14.44
C VAL A 9 13.30 -1.78 15.17
N LYS A 10 13.33 -1.81 16.51
CA LYS A 10 13.85 -0.73 17.35
C LYS A 10 15.35 -0.90 17.49
N ASP A 11 16.13 0.05 17.02
CA ASP A 11 17.52 0.19 17.43
C ASP A 11 17.57 0.97 18.75
N ARG A 12 18.15 0.34 19.75
CA ARG A 12 18.69 1.00 20.95
C ARG A 12 20.17 1.14 20.73
N ASP A 13 20.66 2.37 20.74
CA ASP A 13 22.00 2.64 21.22
C ASP A 13 21.97 3.98 21.98
N GLY A 14 22.14 3.87 23.27
CA GLY A 14 22.52 4.97 24.13
C GLY A 14 24.00 4.85 24.43
N ALA A 15 24.69 5.99 24.45
CA ALA A 15 25.77 6.34 25.36
C ALA A 15 26.42 7.65 24.90
N LEU A 16 26.27 8.68 25.70
CA LEU A 16 27.26 9.38 26.51
C LEU A 16 28.55 9.83 25.78
N HIS A 17 28.72 11.14 25.57
CA HIS A 17 29.69 11.99 26.22
C HIS A 17 29.68 13.42 25.67
N SER A 18 29.41 14.37 26.56
CA SER A 18 29.91 15.74 26.52
C SER A 18 31.40 15.75 26.96
N PRO A 19 32.21 16.84 26.92
CA PRO A 19 31.80 18.22 27.04
C PRO A 19 32.58 19.26 26.19
N ASN A 20 31.99 20.42 26.07
CA ASN A 20 32.40 21.86 26.10
C ASN A 20 33.90 22.20 26.36
N PRO A 21 34.40 23.50 26.25
CA PRO A 21 33.86 24.74 25.63
C PRO A 21 34.95 25.61 24.92
N LEU A 22 34.56 26.75 24.37
CA LEU A 22 35.17 28.08 24.49
C LEU A 22 35.10 28.96 23.23
N ARG A 23 34.39 30.11 23.45
CA ARG A 23 34.71 31.53 23.20
C ARG A 23 34.94 32.05 21.78
N ALA A 24 34.03 32.85 21.37
CA ALA A 24 33.98 34.35 21.44
C ALA A 24 34.68 35.06 20.28
N ALA A 25 33.96 35.85 19.57
CA ALA A 25 34.05 37.31 19.41
C ALA A 25 33.53 37.78 18.04
N GLN A 26 32.43 38.50 18.06
CA GLN A 26 32.27 39.92 17.64
C GLN A 26 32.66 40.33 16.19
N ASN A 27 31.70 40.70 15.41
CA ASN A 27 31.38 42.06 14.97
C ASN A 27 31.05 42.26 13.48
N LYS A 28 29.94 42.95 13.30
CA LYS A 28 29.60 43.97 12.30
C LYS A 28 28.88 43.53 11.01
N THR A 29 27.62 43.89 11.01
CA THR A 29 26.78 44.28 9.86
C THR A 29 27.37 45.47 9.07
N PRO A 30 26.94 45.81 7.81
CA PRO A 30 25.52 45.92 7.46
C PRO A 30 25.12 45.55 6.00
N ALA A 31 23.83 45.30 5.88
CA ALA A 31 22.87 45.69 4.82
C ALA A 31 23.19 45.53 3.34
N SER A 32 22.38 44.71 2.67
CA SER A 32 21.48 45.21 1.64
C SER A 32 20.52 44.08 1.20
N GLY A 33 19.28 44.45 1.10
CA GLY A 33 18.12 43.58 0.94
C GLY A 33 18.03 42.91 -0.42
N CYS A 34 17.47 41.73 -0.33
CA CYS A 34 16.62 41.16 -1.36
C CYS A 34 15.60 40.25 -0.69
N SER A 35 14.44 40.82 -0.44
CA SER A 35 13.24 40.11 0.01
C SER A 35 12.70 39.29 -1.17
N VAL A 36 12.97 38.00 -1.15
CA VAL A 36 12.20 37.04 -1.93
C VAL A 36 11.01 36.64 -1.06
N PRO A 37 9.77 36.84 -1.51
CA PRO A 37 8.62 36.45 -0.70
C PRO A 37 8.58 34.93 -0.59
N CYS A 38 8.54 34.44 0.64
CA CYS A 38 8.17 33.08 1.00
C CYS A 38 6.83 32.77 0.31
N SER A 39 6.87 31.93 -0.73
CA SER A 39 5.68 31.46 -1.43
C SER A 39 4.79 30.73 -0.41
N GLN A 40 3.72 31.40 -0.02
CA GLN A 40 2.60 30.78 0.67
C GLN A 40 2.13 29.60 -0.19
N SER A 41 2.37 28.39 0.27
CA SER A 41 1.82 27.18 -0.34
C SER A 41 0.30 27.31 -0.38
N ASN A 42 -0.22 27.27 -1.60
CA ASN A 42 -1.63 27.43 -1.94
C ASN A 42 -2.50 26.48 -1.09
N PRO A 43 -3.56 26.94 -0.41
CA PRO A 43 -4.46 26.08 0.39
C PRO A 43 -5.11 24.94 -0.40
N ILE A 44 -5.14 25.05 -1.73
CA ILE A 44 -5.67 24.03 -2.64
C ILE A 44 -4.74 22.81 -2.73
N GLU A 45 -3.43 22.96 -2.61
CA GLU A 45 -2.49 21.83 -2.61
C GLU A 45 -2.51 21.01 -1.31
N ARG A 46 -2.85 21.62 -0.17
CA ARG A 46 -3.07 20.90 1.10
C ARG A 46 -4.34 20.06 1.11
N ARG A 47 -5.36 20.39 0.31
CA ARG A 47 -6.61 19.62 0.22
C ARG A 47 -6.51 18.35 -0.64
N LEU A 48 -5.49 18.23 -1.50
CA LEU A 48 -5.31 17.06 -2.38
C LEU A 48 -4.65 15.85 -1.70
N SER A 49 -4.27 15.92 -0.42
CA SER A 49 -3.67 14.81 0.33
C SER A 49 -4.62 14.12 1.33
N LEU A 50 -5.87 14.52 1.40
CA LEU A 50 -6.88 13.97 2.32
C LEU A 50 -7.90 13.13 1.53
N ILE A 51 -7.44 12.04 0.92
CA ILE A 51 -8.32 11.03 0.32
C ILE A 51 -8.35 9.85 1.28
N ALA A 52 -9.54 9.34 1.60
CA ALA A 52 -9.71 8.14 2.39
C ALA A 52 -8.80 7.02 1.86
N ILE A 53 -7.92 6.49 2.70
CA ILE A 53 -6.91 5.51 2.35
C ILE A 53 -7.30 4.17 2.96
N PHE A 54 -7.37 3.12 2.13
CA PHE A 54 -7.51 1.77 2.66
C PHE A 54 -6.21 1.33 3.34
N HIS A 55 -6.28 1.12 4.65
CA HIS A 55 -5.23 0.45 5.40
C HIS A 55 -5.88 -0.59 6.31
N TYR A 56 -5.39 -1.83 6.23
CA TYR A 56 -5.85 -2.95 7.03
C TYR A 56 -4.68 -3.88 7.27
N THR A 57 -4.28 -4.06 8.52
CA THR A 57 -3.28 -5.07 8.91
C THR A 57 -3.89 -6.05 9.88
N LEU A 58 -3.47 -7.31 9.77
CA LEU A 58 -3.85 -8.40 10.65
C LEU A 58 -2.58 -9.02 11.20
N LYS A 59 -2.41 -9.01 12.53
CA LYS A 59 -1.21 -9.51 13.22
C LYS A 59 -1.62 -10.46 14.33
N MET A 60 -0.74 -11.40 14.67
CA MET A 60 -0.91 -12.28 15.84
C MET A 60 0.01 -11.82 16.97
N VAL A 61 -0.56 -11.68 18.15
CA VAL A 61 0.17 -11.56 19.42
C VAL A 61 0.52 -12.98 19.86
N GLN A 62 1.81 -13.30 19.87
CA GLN A 62 2.31 -14.66 20.19
C GLN A 62 3.29 -14.59 21.34
N ARG A 63 3.19 -15.51 22.28
CA ARG A 63 4.11 -15.61 23.42
C ARG A 63 5.53 -15.93 22.98
N SER A 64 5.73 -16.83 22.01
CA SER A 64 7.04 -17.17 21.47
C SER A 64 7.77 -16.00 20.79
N LYS A 65 7.07 -14.89 20.52
CA LYS A 65 7.67 -13.64 20.02
C LYS A 65 7.90 -12.61 21.13
N GLY A 66 7.93 -13.02 22.37
CA GLY A 66 8.07 -12.14 23.54
C GLY A 66 6.93 -11.13 23.70
N LYS A 67 5.73 -11.47 23.20
CA LYS A 67 4.56 -10.58 23.27
C LYS A 67 3.56 -11.13 24.28
N SER A 68 2.92 -10.21 25.00
CA SER A 68 1.83 -10.46 25.95
C SER A 68 0.54 -9.84 25.44
N ALA A 69 -0.58 -10.52 25.68
CA ALA A 69 -1.92 -9.96 25.41
C ALA A 69 -2.22 -8.79 26.35
N VAL A 70 -1.86 -8.91 27.62
CA VAL A 70 -1.97 -7.83 28.61
C VAL A 70 -1.13 -6.62 28.21
N GLY A 71 0.14 -6.83 27.82
CA GLY A 71 1.00 -5.75 27.34
C GLY A 71 0.48 -5.10 26.07
N ALA A 72 -0.10 -5.89 25.18
CA ALA A 72 -0.74 -5.40 23.97
C ALA A 72 -1.97 -4.53 24.27
N ALA A 73 -2.81 -4.95 25.19
CA ALA A 73 -3.99 -4.20 25.63
C ALA A 73 -3.60 -2.90 26.34
N ALA A 74 -2.65 -2.96 27.29
CA ALA A 74 -2.13 -1.78 27.99
C ALA A 74 -1.58 -0.73 27.03
N TYR A 75 -0.79 -1.16 26.03
CA TYR A 75 -0.23 -0.26 25.01
C TYR A 75 -1.32 0.45 24.20
N ARG A 76 -2.37 -0.27 23.79
CA ARG A 76 -3.44 0.30 22.94
C ARG A 76 -4.33 1.25 23.69
N SER A 77 -4.73 0.86 24.89
CA SER A 77 -5.60 1.69 25.75
C SER A 77 -4.86 2.85 26.44
N GLY A 78 -3.51 2.83 26.47
CA GLY A 78 -2.74 3.83 27.21
C GLY A 78 -2.87 3.68 28.73
N THR A 79 -3.06 2.46 29.22
CA THR A 79 -3.28 2.15 30.64
C THR A 79 -2.10 1.41 31.25
N LYS A 80 -2.13 1.22 32.57
CA LYS A 80 -1.21 0.39 33.32
C LYS A 80 -1.89 -0.93 33.68
N LEU A 81 -1.32 -2.04 33.24
CA LEU A 81 -1.82 -3.40 33.52
C LEU A 81 -0.69 -4.28 34.03
N VAL A 82 -1.03 -5.23 34.90
CA VAL A 82 -0.11 -6.27 35.39
C VAL A 82 -0.44 -7.57 34.69
N ASN A 83 0.55 -8.21 34.10
CA ASN A 83 0.41 -9.54 33.54
C ASN A 83 0.68 -10.58 34.65
N GLU A 84 -0.34 -11.29 35.08
CA GLU A 84 -0.27 -12.28 36.15
C GLU A 84 0.51 -13.56 35.74
N TRP A 85 0.67 -13.80 34.43
CA TRP A 85 1.41 -14.96 33.93
C TRP A 85 2.92 -14.88 34.23
N ASP A 86 3.51 -13.68 34.08
CA ASP A 86 4.95 -13.45 34.25
C ASP A 86 5.28 -12.39 35.31
N GLY A 87 4.25 -11.82 35.98
CA GLY A 87 4.39 -10.77 36.98
C GLY A 87 4.81 -9.40 36.42
N MET A 88 4.90 -9.23 35.09
CA MET A 88 5.36 -7.99 34.49
C MET A 88 4.29 -6.91 34.49
N THR A 89 4.68 -5.70 34.90
CA THR A 89 3.85 -4.51 34.81
C THR A 89 4.09 -3.78 33.49
N HIS A 90 3.03 -3.57 32.72
CA HIS A 90 3.03 -2.80 31.50
C HIS A 90 2.38 -1.43 31.75
N ASP A 91 3.20 -0.37 31.81
CA ASP A 91 2.73 1.00 32.07
C ASP A 91 2.88 1.88 30.84
N TYR A 92 1.73 2.23 30.25
CA TYR A 92 1.64 3.11 29.07
C TYR A 92 0.80 4.37 29.35
N THR A 93 0.61 4.74 30.62
CA THR A 93 -0.18 5.92 31.02
C THR A 93 0.36 7.24 30.45
N ARG A 94 1.67 7.31 30.11
CA ARG A 94 2.30 8.47 29.47
C ARG A 94 2.11 8.51 27.95
N LYS A 95 1.42 7.50 27.37
CA LYS A 95 1.20 7.44 25.93
C LYS A 95 0.12 8.43 25.51
N GLY A 96 0.49 9.47 24.77
CA GLY A 96 -0.47 10.40 24.16
C GLY A 96 -1.13 9.83 22.89
N GLY A 97 -2.26 10.44 22.50
CA GLY A 97 -2.96 10.15 21.24
C GLY A 97 -3.95 9.01 21.31
N VAL A 98 -4.27 8.46 22.49
CA VAL A 98 -5.42 7.56 22.69
C VAL A 98 -6.64 8.44 22.94
N VAL A 99 -7.57 8.46 21.98
CA VAL A 99 -8.76 9.34 22.05
C VAL A 99 -10.02 8.60 22.47
N HIS A 100 -10.01 7.26 22.36
CA HIS A 100 -11.09 6.38 22.81
C HIS A 100 -10.57 4.96 23.04
N SER A 101 -11.11 4.25 24.04
CA SER A 101 -10.89 2.81 24.21
C SER A 101 -12.13 2.17 24.80
N GLU A 102 -12.49 0.99 24.30
CA GLU A 102 -13.74 0.31 24.66
C GLU A 102 -13.61 -1.21 24.49
N ILE A 103 -14.29 -1.96 25.35
CA ILE A 103 -14.43 -3.41 25.23
C ILE A 103 -15.87 -3.73 24.82
N ILE A 104 -16.02 -4.54 23.78
CA ILE A 104 -17.31 -5.08 23.34
C ILE A 104 -17.28 -6.59 23.51
N LEU A 105 -18.27 -7.11 24.24
CA LEU A 105 -18.38 -8.51 24.59
C LEU A 105 -19.56 -9.18 23.89
N PRO A 106 -19.47 -10.49 23.59
CA PRO A 106 -20.64 -11.31 23.27
C PRO A 106 -21.66 -11.31 24.42
N ALA A 107 -22.95 -11.45 24.12
CA ALA A 107 -24.01 -11.37 25.11
C ALA A 107 -23.89 -12.39 26.25
N HIS A 108 -23.25 -13.53 26.02
CA HIS A 108 -23.00 -14.60 26.98
C HIS A 108 -21.63 -14.52 27.67
N ALA A 109 -20.88 -13.44 27.44
CA ALA A 109 -19.58 -13.27 28.09
C ALA A 109 -19.75 -12.91 29.58
N PRO A 110 -18.83 -13.34 30.45
CA PRO A 110 -18.81 -12.91 31.85
C PRO A 110 -18.74 -11.38 31.94
N PRO A 111 -19.60 -10.74 32.76
CA PRO A 111 -19.61 -9.28 32.89
C PRO A 111 -18.27 -8.69 33.35
N GLU A 112 -17.49 -9.43 34.13
CA GLU A 112 -16.17 -9.04 34.61
C GLU A 112 -15.15 -8.84 33.48
N PHE A 113 -15.39 -9.39 32.28
CA PHE A 113 -14.54 -9.17 31.14
C PHE A 113 -14.65 -7.75 30.53
N GLN A 114 -15.52 -6.90 31.06
CA GLN A 114 -15.49 -5.45 30.84
C GLN A 114 -14.24 -4.80 31.46
N ASP A 115 -13.65 -5.44 32.49
CA ASP A 115 -12.34 -5.07 32.99
C ASP A 115 -11.25 -5.65 32.09
N ARG A 116 -10.43 -4.76 31.52
CA ARG A 116 -9.35 -5.10 30.58
C ARG A 116 -8.29 -5.99 31.22
N SER A 117 -8.00 -5.79 32.51
CA SER A 117 -7.05 -6.63 33.26
C SER A 117 -7.57 -8.04 33.39
N ILE A 118 -8.83 -8.20 33.80
CA ILE A 118 -9.47 -9.51 33.99
C ILE A 118 -9.55 -10.26 32.66
N LEU A 119 -10.04 -9.60 31.59
CA LEU A 119 -10.17 -10.21 30.26
C LEU A 119 -8.83 -10.76 29.74
N TRP A 120 -7.79 -9.92 29.72
CA TRP A 120 -6.54 -10.31 29.07
C TRP A 120 -5.67 -11.22 29.95
N ASN A 121 -5.76 -11.14 31.27
CA ASN A 121 -5.14 -12.13 32.16
C ASN A 121 -5.85 -13.50 32.06
N SER A 122 -7.18 -13.55 31.93
CA SER A 122 -7.90 -14.80 31.64
C SER A 122 -7.42 -15.47 30.33
N VAL A 123 -7.14 -14.68 29.29
CA VAL A 123 -6.56 -15.19 28.04
C VAL A 123 -5.15 -15.73 28.26
N GLU A 124 -4.27 -14.99 28.96
CA GLU A 124 -2.89 -15.43 29.24
C GLU A 124 -2.85 -16.74 30.03
N GLN A 125 -3.71 -16.88 31.05
CA GLN A 125 -3.78 -18.08 31.87
C GLN A 125 -4.37 -19.29 31.12
N THR A 126 -5.29 -19.07 30.19
CA THR A 126 -5.88 -20.14 29.37
C THR A 126 -4.89 -20.70 28.35
N GLU A 127 -3.98 -19.87 27.88
CA GLU A 127 -2.98 -20.21 26.85
C GLU A 127 -1.68 -20.71 27.46
N LYS A 128 -1.63 -21.99 27.84
CA LYS A 128 -0.52 -22.59 28.63
C LYS A 128 0.77 -22.83 27.85
N SER A 129 0.73 -22.94 26.51
CA SER A 129 1.91 -23.23 25.71
C SER A 129 2.78 -21.99 25.52
N LYS A 130 4.12 -22.18 25.53
CA LYS A 130 5.07 -21.11 25.19
C LYS A 130 4.94 -20.59 23.74
N ASP A 131 4.36 -21.37 22.85
CA ASP A 131 4.12 -20.98 21.45
C ASP A 131 2.69 -20.46 21.21
N SER A 132 1.93 -20.22 22.29
CA SER A 132 0.54 -19.83 22.14
C SER A 132 0.35 -18.51 21.40
N GLN A 133 -0.62 -18.52 20.50
CA GLN A 133 -1.25 -17.31 19.99
C GLN A 133 -2.20 -16.78 21.07
N LEU A 134 -1.94 -15.56 21.55
CA LEU A 134 -2.67 -14.96 22.67
C LEU A 134 -3.83 -14.09 22.20
N ALA A 135 -3.59 -13.27 21.17
CA ALA A 135 -4.61 -12.38 20.63
C ALA A 135 -4.37 -12.14 19.14
N ARG A 136 -5.41 -11.72 18.45
CA ARG A 136 -5.37 -11.21 17.09
C ARG A 136 -5.52 -9.69 17.14
N GLU A 137 -4.65 -8.99 16.45
CA GLU A 137 -4.71 -7.55 16.30
C GLU A 137 -5.11 -7.18 14.88
N VAL A 138 -6.14 -6.37 14.76
CA VAL A 138 -6.51 -5.67 13.52
C VAL A 138 -6.20 -4.19 13.70
N GLU A 139 -5.50 -3.61 12.73
CA GLU A 139 -5.22 -2.17 12.68
C GLU A 139 -5.80 -1.62 11.38
N VAL A 140 -6.65 -0.58 11.49
CA VAL A 140 -7.36 0.03 10.36
C VAL A 140 -7.22 1.55 10.37
N ALA A 141 -7.03 2.16 9.19
CA ALA A 141 -7.13 3.61 9.06
C ALA A 141 -8.59 4.06 9.09
N LEU A 142 -8.83 5.20 9.74
CA LEU A 142 -10.14 5.83 9.79
C LEU A 142 -10.19 7.00 8.79
N PRO A 143 -11.29 7.19 8.05
CA PRO A 143 -11.44 8.32 7.17
C PRO A 143 -11.40 9.64 7.95
N VAL A 144 -10.55 10.56 7.53
CA VAL A 144 -10.47 11.92 8.10
C VAL A 144 -11.67 12.77 7.70
N GLU A 145 -12.41 12.34 6.71
CA GLU A 145 -13.64 12.95 6.20
C GLU A 145 -14.85 12.76 7.12
N LEU A 146 -14.75 11.79 8.04
CA LEU A 146 -15.78 11.50 9.05
C LEU A 146 -15.49 12.22 10.37
N SER A 147 -16.54 12.66 11.06
CA SER A 147 -16.41 13.17 12.43
C SER A 147 -15.95 12.08 13.40
N ARG A 148 -15.49 12.46 14.59
CA ARG A 148 -15.07 11.50 15.61
C ARG A 148 -16.19 10.53 16.01
N GLU A 149 -17.42 11.02 16.14
CA GLU A 149 -18.59 10.23 16.47
C GLU A 149 -18.91 9.23 15.35
N GLN A 150 -18.79 9.67 14.08
CA GLN A 150 -18.99 8.81 12.91
C GLN A 150 -17.89 7.75 12.83
N GLN A 151 -16.63 8.10 13.08
CA GLN A 151 -15.52 7.15 13.16
C GLN A 151 -15.74 6.10 14.25
N LEU A 152 -16.20 6.52 15.42
CA LEU A 152 -16.49 5.61 16.55
C LEU A 152 -17.66 4.68 16.20
N SER A 153 -18.74 5.20 15.64
CA SER A 153 -19.89 4.41 15.18
C SER A 153 -19.50 3.38 14.13
N LEU A 154 -18.64 3.77 13.18
CA LEU A 154 -18.10 2.87 12.16
C LEU A 154 -17.32 1.71 12.78
N VAL A 155 -16.41 2.00 13.73
CA VAL A 155 -15.61 0.95 14.38
C VAL A 155 -16.50 0.02 15.21
N ARG A 156 -17.44 0.56 15.97
CA ARG A 156 -18.38 -0.25 16.78
C ARG A 156 -19.21 -1.20 15.92
N ALA A 157 -19.83 -0.70 14.85
CA ALA A 157 -20.62 -1.53 13.95
C ALA A 157 -19.75 -2.64 13.31
N TYR A 158 -18.58 -2.29 12.77
CA TYR A 158 -17.68 -3.25 12.18
C TYR A 158 -17.22 -4.32 13.17
N VAL A 159 -16.82 -3.92 14.39
CA VAL A 159 -16.34 -4.83 15.45
C VAL A 159 -17.44 -5.76 15.90
N LYS A 160 -18.63 -5.22 16.14
CA LYS A 160 -19.78 -6.00 16.58
C LYS A 160 -20.13 -7.10 15.60
N ASP A 161 -20.39 -6.75 14.35
CA ASP A 161 -20.96 -7.69 13.37
C ASP A 161 -19.93 -8.70 12.86
N ASN A 162 -18.64 -8.31 12.77
CA ASN A 162 -17.61 -9.17 12.19
C ASN A 162 -16.87 -10.03 13.22
N PHE A 163 -16.86 -9.63 14.49
CA PHE A 163 -16.08 -10.33 15.52
C PHE A 163 -16.93 -10.72 16.74
N VAL A 164 -17.63 -9.77 17.34
CA VAL A 164 -18.33 -10.00 18.60
C VAL A 164 -19.52 -10.94 18.43
N ASP A 165 -20.35 -10.72 17.40
CA ASP A 165 -21.48 -11.60 17.06
C ASP A 165 -21.02 -12.98 16.56
N LYS A 166 -19.71 -13.17 16.33
CA LYS A 166 -19.08 -14.47 16.01
C LYS A 166 -18.42 -15.13 17.23
N GLY A 167 -18.58 -14.53 18.43
CA GLY A 167 -18.12 -15.08 19.69
C GLY A 167 -16.73 -14.64 20.13
N MET A 168 -16.12 -13.62 19.51
CA MET A 168 -14.88 -13.00 19.99
C MET A 168 -15.17 -11.90 21.00
N CYS A 169 -14.37 -11.80 22.06
CA CYS A 169 -14.27 -10.55 22.82
C CYS A 169 -13.36 -9.59 22.05
N ALA A 170 -13.76 -8.33 21.97
CA ALA A 170 -13.03 -7.29 21.26
C ALA A 170 -12.70 -6.13 22.20
N ASP A 171 -11.45 -5.72 22.22
CA ASP A 171 -10.94 -4.55 22.93
C ASP A 171 -10.31 -3.61 21.90
N PHE A 172 -10.94 -2.46 21.62
CA PHE A 172 -10.42 -1.55 20.62
C PHE A 172 -10.09 -0.19 21.19
N ALA A 173 -9.12 0.47 20.54
CA ALA A 173 -8.76 1.85 20.86
C ALA A 173 -8.58 2.65 19.56
N ILE A 174 -9.06 3.89 19.56
CA ILE A 174 -8.83 4.86 18.49
C ILE A 174 -7.65 5.73 18.87
N HIS A 175 -6.68 5.81 17.98
CA HIS A 175 -5.51 6.66 18.13
C HIS A 175 -5.54 7.78 17.12
N ASP A 176 -5.31 9.00 17.62
CA ASP A 176 -5.13 10.19 16.81
C ASP A 176 -4.21 11.18 17.54
N ARG A 177 -3.26 11.73 16.83
CA ARG A 177 -2.33 12.76 17.32
C ARG A 177 -2.49 14.06 16.54
N ASP A 178 -3.63 14.28 15.93
CA ASP A 178 -3.91 15.41 15.04
C ASP A 178 -2.91 15.54 13.86
N THR A 179 -2.31 14.40 13.50
CA THR A 179 -1.34 14.33 12.40
C THR A 179 -1.99 13.95 11.06
N GLY A 180 -3.33 13.86 11.01
CA GLY A 180 -4.10 13.46 9.83
C GLY A 180 -4.05 11.96 9.53
N ASN A 181 -3.80 11.13 10.54
CA ASN A 181 -3.78 9.66 10.42
C ASN A 181 -4.54 9.00 11.60
N PRO A 182 -5.84 9.28 11.76
CA PRO A 182 -6.65 8.57 12.74
C PRO A 182 -6.74 7.08 12.38
N HIS A 183 -6.56 6.19 13.36
CA HIS A 183 -6.60 4.75 13.15
C HIS A 183 -7.11 4.02 14.39
N ALA A 184 -7.72 2.86 14.17
CA ALA A 184 -8.19 2.01 15.24
C ALA A 184 -7.33 0.75 15.35
N HIS A 185 -6.98 0.38 16.57
CA HIS A 185 -6.42 -0.91 16.94
C HIS A 185 -7.51 -1.73 17.60
N ILE A 186 -7.77 -2.91 17.08
CA ILE A 186 -8.78 -3.83 17.58
C ILE A 186 -8.06 -5.10 18.02
N LEU A 187 -8.07 -5.40 19.30
CA LEU A 187 -7.50 -6.59 19.89
C LEU A 187 -8.62 -7.60 20.12
N LEU A 188 -8.46 -8.81 19.58
CA LEU A 188 -9.49 -9.84 19.53
C LEU A 188 -8.98 -11.11 20.18
N THR A 189 -9.86 -11.80 20.90
CA THR A 189 -9.56 -13.12 21.44
C THR A 189 -9.45 -14.16 20.33
N VAL A 190 -8.67 -15.20 20.58
CA VAL A 190 -8.42 -16.30 19.60
C VAL A 190 -9.24 -17.56 19.92
N ARG A 191 -9.97 -17.54 21.04
CA ARG A 191 -10.93 -18.57 21.44
C ARG A 191 -12.31 -17.97 21.50
N PRO A 192 -13.34 -18.65 21.01
CA PRO A 192 -14.70 -18.25 21.30
C PRO A 192 -15.07 -18.59 22.74
N LEU A 193 -16.02 -17.88 23.29
CA LEU A 193 -16.67 -18.24 24.54
C LEU A 193 -17.81 -19.23 24.26
N LYS A 194 -18.00 -20.18 25.17
CA LYS A 194 -19.20 -21.02 25.24
C LYS A 194 -20.33 -20.23 25.87
N GLU A 195 -21.56 -20.71 25.75
CA GLU A 195 -22.73 -20.10 26.39
C GLU A 195 -22.63 -19.98 27.94
N ASN A 196 -21.83 -20.85 28.54
CA ASN A 196 -21.54 -20.79 29.99
C ASN A 196 -20.39 -19.85 30.37
N GLY A 197 -19.92 -19.01 29.46
CA GLY A 197 -18.84 -18.04 29.68
C GLY A 197 -17.40 -18.62 29.70
N GLN A 198 -17.24 -19.93 29.52
CA GLN A 198 -15.92 -20.55 29.49
C GLN A 198 -15.28 -20.50 28.09
N TRP A 199 -13.94 -20.45 28.04
CA TRP A 199 -13.19 -20.50 26.80
C TRP A 199 -13.33 -21.85 26.08
N SER A 200 -13.67 -21.82 24.81
CA SER A 200 -13.67 -22.99 23.93
C SER A 200 -12.25 -23.42 23.53
N ALA A 201 -12.12 -24.67 23.07
CA ALA A 201 -10.88 -25.12 22.44
C ALA A 201 -10.67 -24.44 21.08
N LYS A 202 -9.42 -24.10 20.71
CA LYS A 202 -9.07 -23.55 19.37
C LYS A 202 -9.16 -24.61 18.29
N CYS A 203 -8.83 -25.84 18.63
CA CYS A 203 -8.80 -26.97 17.71
C CYS A 203 -9.27 -28.24 18.42
N ARG A 204 -9.75 -29.15 17.63
CA ARG A 204 -10.13 -30.51 18.05
C ARG A 204 -9.23 -31.53 17.38
N LYS A 205 -9.02 -32.65 18.05
CA LYS A 205 -8.35 -33.81 17.51
C LYS A 205 -9.38 -34.59 16.68
N VAL A 206 -9.11 -34.80 15.40
CA VAL A 206 -9.93 -35.59 14.48
C VAL A 206 -9.12 -36.81 14.07
N TYR A 207 -9.74 -37.98 14.17
CA TYR A 207 -9.10 -39.22 13.73
C TYR A 207 -9.30 -39.41 12.23
N ASP A 208 -8.23 -39.80 11.54
CA ASP A 208 -8.29 -40.16 10.12
C ASP A 208 -9.04 -41.48 9.95
N LEU A 209 -9.99 -41.49 9.04
CA LEU A 209 -10.81 -42.66 8.75
C LEU A 209 -10.45 -43.24 7.40
N ASP A 210 -10.54 -44.56 7.29
CA ASP A 210 -10.43 -45.26 6.02
C ASP A 210 -11.74 -45.18 5.19
N GLU A 211 -11.76 -45.78 4.02
CA GLU A 211 -12.94 -45.79 3.13
C GLU A 211 -14.17 -46.49 3.74
N ARG A 212 -13.98 -47.25 4.84
CA ARG A 212 -15.03 -47.94 5.58
C ARG A 212 -15.45 -47.20 6.83
N GLY A 213 -14.91 -46.00 7.05
CA GLY A 213 -15.19 -45.17 8.25
C GLY A 213 -14.49 -45.65 9.53
N GLN A 214 -13.48 -46.53 9.43
CA GLN A 214 -12.70 -47.01 10.58
C GLN A 214 -11.45 -46.18 10.76
N ARG A 215 -10.99 -46.04 12.03
CA ARG A 215 -9.78 -45.29 12.34
C ARG A 215 -8.54 -45.95 11.77
N ILE A 216 -7.67 -45.20 11.13
CA ILE A 216 -6.42 -45.70 10.53
C ILE A 216 -5.36 -45.83 11.65
N PRO A 217 -4.72 -46.99 11.81
CA PRO A 217 -3.64 -47.19 12.76
C PRO A 217 -2.41 -46.32 12.40
N ASP A 218 -1.72 -45.77 13.41
CA ASP A 218 -0.51 -44.95 13.25
C ASP A 218 0.80 -45.76 13.18
N GLY A 219 0.71 -47.10 13.32
CA GLY A 219 1.86 -48.01 13.35
C GLY A 219 2.68 -47.99 14.64
N LYS A 220 2.26 -47.20 15.63
CA LYS A 220 2.92 -47.05 16.96
C LYS A 220 2.00 -47.46 18.12
N GLY A 221 0.94 -48.19 17.83
CA GLY A 221 -0.08 -48.63 18.80
C GLY A 221 -1.20 -47.60 19.05
N GLY A 222 -1.25 -46.52 18.25
CA GLY A 222 -2.27 -45.50 18.29
C GLY A 222 -3.03 -45.37 16.96
N TRP A 223 -3.75 -44.26 16.82
CA TRP A 223 -4.57 -43.93 15.64
C TRP A 223 -4.06 -42.67 14.98
N LYS A 224 -3.96 -42.65 13.64
CA LYS A 224 -3.67 -41.47 12.86
C LYS A 224 -4.71 -40.40 13.17
N ASN A 225 -4.27 -39.18 13.34
CA ASN A 225 -5.12 -38.04 13.65
C ASN A 225 -4.46 -36.75 13.19
N HIS A 226 -5.31 -35.76 12.93
CA HIS A 226 -4.89 -34.40 12.67
C HIS A 226 -5.63 -33.42 13.58
N ARG A 227 -5.13 -32.20 13.65
CA ARG A 227 -5.81 -31.10 14.35
C ARG A 227 -6.65 -30.32 13.34
N GLU A 228 -7.91 -30.12 13.68
CA GLU A 228 -8.84 -29.27 12.95
C GLU A 228 -9.18 -28.05 13.78
N ASP A 229 -9.12 -26.86 13.17
CA ASP A 229 -9.52 -25.63 13.85
C ASP A 229 -11.03 -25.66 14.11
N THR A 230 -11.43 -25.25 15.32
CA THR A 230 -12.87 -25.19 15.70
C THR A 230 -13.60 -24.02 15.07
N THR A 231 -12.86 -23.07 14.53
CA THR A 231 -13.40 -21.87 13.85
C THR A 231 -12.60 -21.59 12.57
N ALA A 232 -13.23 -20.97 11.58
CA ALA A 232 -12.54 -20.54 10.35
C ALA A 232 -11.65 -19.30 10.52
N TRP A 233 -11.43 -18.80 11.73
CA TRP A 233 -10.80 -17.52 11.99
C TRP A 233 -9.33 -17.42 11.54
N ASN A 234 -8.65 -18.55 11.33
CA ASN A 234 -7.27 -18.61 10.84
C ASN A 234 -7.16 -18.77 9.32
N SER A 235 -8.29 -18.92 8.62
CA SER A 235 -8.28 -19.12 7.16
C SER A 235 -7.91 -17.81 6.42
N ARG A 236 -7.29 -17.96 5.24
CA ARG A 236 -7.02 -16.84 4.32
C ARG A 236 -8.31 -16.19 3.84
N GLU A 237 -9.33 -16.98 3.61
CA GLU A 237 -10.63 -16.53 3.17
C GLU A 237 -11.26 -15.61 4.22
N GLN A 238 -11.24 -16.01 5.49
CA GLN A 238 -11.77 -15.18 6.58
C GLN A 238 -11.00 -13.86 6.72
N ALA A 239 -9.68 -13.87 6.56
CA ALA A 239 -8.89 -12.65 6.56
C ALA A 239 -9.27 -11.70 5.40
N GLU A 240 -9.55 -12.23 4.21
CA GLU A 240 -10.01 -11.45 3.05
C GLU A 240 -11.44 -10.94 3.26
N ASN A 241 -12.33 -11.75 3.87
CA ASN A 241 -13.69 -11.36 4.23
C ASN A 241 -13.69 -10.17 5.20
N TRP A 242 -12.86 -10.19 6.24
CA TRP A 242 -12.72 -9.06 7.16
C TRP A 242 -12.19 -7.80 6.47
N ARG A 243 -11.22 -7.92 5.55
CA ARG A 243 -10.69 -6.79 4.77
C ARG A 243 -11.76 -6.19 3.85
N SER A 244 -12.52 -7.07 3.19
CA SER A 244 -13.63 -6.67 2.31
C SER A 244 -14.74 -5.98 3.09
N ALA A 245 -15.12 -6.56 4.24
CA ALA A 245 -16.12 -5.98 5.13
C ALA A 245 -15.70 -4.59 5.62
N TRP A 246 -14.42 -4.40 6.04
CA TRP A 246 -13.94 -3.07 6.43
C TRP A 246 -14.13 -2.02 5.33
N ALA A 247 -13.83 -2.37 4.08
CA ALA A 247 -14.05 -1.46 2.96
C ALA A 247 -15.54 -1.14 2.74
N ALA A 248 -16.40 -2.14 2.89
CA ALA A 248 -17.86 -1.96 2.74
C ALA A 248 -18.43 -1.04 3.83
N TYR A 249 -18.11 -1.29 5.11
CA TYR A 249 -18.55 -0.47 6.25
C TYR A 249 -18.05 0.97 6.13
N THR A 250 -16.79 1.15 5.76
CA THR A 250 -16.21 2.48 5.56
C THR A 250 -16.91 3.23 4.44
N ASN A 251 -17.16 2.57 3.31
CA ASN A 251 -17.85 3.19 2.17
C ASN A 251 -19.30 3.56 2.49
N GLN A 252 -19.99 2.73 3.26
CA GLN A 252 -21.34 3.02 3.74
C GLN A 252 -21.36 4.24 4.69
N ALA A 253 -20.39 4.32 5.61
CA ALA A 253 -20.27 5.46 6.51
C ALA A 253 -19.94 6.76 5.76
N LEU A 254 -19.07 6.73 4.75
CA LEU A 254 -18.77 7.87 3.89
C LEU A 254 -19.98 8.30 3.08
N GLU A 255 -20.76 7.35 2.57
CA GLU A 255 -22.00 7.64 1.83
C GLU A 255 -23.05 8.28 2.72
N ALA A 256 -23.28 7.74 3.92
CA ALA A 256 -24.20 8.30 4.90
C ALA A 256 -23.79 9.73 5.34
N ALA A 257 -22.48 10.03 5.31
CA ALA A 257 -21.94 11.36 5.58
C ALA A 257 -21.95 12.29 4.33
N GLY A 258 -22.52 11.86 3.20
CA GLY A 258 -22.54 12.62 1.95
C GLY A 258 -21.16 12.83 1.32
N ARG A 259 -20.21 11.94 1.60
CA ARG A 259 -18.82 12.03 1.09
C ARG A 259 -18.67 11.22 -0.20
N PRO A 260 -18.01 11.76 -1.24
CA PRO A 260 -17.79 11.06 -2.50
C PRO A 260 -16.62 10.07 -2.46
N GLU A 261 -15.75 10.16 -1.45
CA GLU A 261 -14.58 9.32 -1.29
C GLU A 261 -14.99 7.86 -1.10
N ARG A 262 -14.23 6.93 -1.69
CA ARG A 262 -14.43 5.48 -1.54
C ARG A 262 -13.08 4.78 -1.40
N ILE A 263 -13.06 3.72 -0.60
CA ILE A 263 -11.89 2.84 -0.44
C ILE A 263 -12.17 1.45 -1.04
N ASP A 264 -11.10 0.75 -1.43
CA ASP A 264 -11.18 -0.61 -1.96
C ASP A 264 -10.09 -1.46 -1.30
N HIS A 265 -10.47 -2.64 -0.79
CA HIS A 265 -9.56 -3.59 -0.12
C HIS A 265 -8.64 -4.34 -1.09
N ARG A 266 -8.99 -4.36 -2.39
CA ARG A 266 -8.25 -5.07 -3.41
C ARG A 266 -6.97 -4.32 -3.79
N SER A 267 -5.95 -5.04 -4.23
CA SER A 267 -4.78 -4.42 -4.85
C SER A 267 -5.17 -3.67 -6.13
N TYR A 268 -4.43 -2.64 -6.52
CA TYR A 268 -4.67 -1.90 -7.77
C TYR A 268 -4.81 -2.82 -8.99
N GLN A 269 -4.05 -3.92 -9.02
CA GLN A 269 -4.16 -4.92 -10.07
C GLN A 269 -5.53 -5.62 -10.07
N ARG A 270 -6.05 -6.04 -8.91
CA ARG A 270 -7.38 -6.66 -8.78
C ARG A 270 -8.51 -5.66 -9.06
N GLN A 271 -8.26 -4.38 -8.84
CA GLN A 271 -9.18 -3.28 -9.19
C GLN A 271 -9.15 -2.93 -10.69
N GLY A 272 -8.20 -3.45 -11.47
CA GLY A 272 -7.96 -3.04 -12.86
C GLY A 272 -7.39 -1.62 -12.97
N VAL A 273 -6.88 -1.06 -11.88
CA VAL A 273 -6.29 0.29 -11.84
C VAL A 273 -4.82 0.21 -12.23
N GLU A 274 -4.46 0.88 -13.31
CA GLU A 274 -3.09 0.97 -13.82
C GLU A 274 -2.27 1.99 -13.01
N LYS A 275 -2.04 1.69 -11.74
CA LYS A 275 -1.26 2.54 -10.84
C LYS A 275 -0.21 1.71 -10.12
N ILE A 276 1.00 2.26 -10.05
CA ILE A 276 2.10 1.69 -9.28
C ILE A 276 1.85 2.01 -7.80
N PRO A 277 1.82 1.02 -6.91
CA PRO A 277 1.67 1.27 -5.48
C PRO A 277 2.90 1.97 -4.91
N SER A 278 2.69 2.90 -3.98
CA SER A 278 3.80 3.49 -3.21
C SER A 278 4.37 2.50 -2.20
N VAL A 279 5.64 2.68 -1.86
CA VAL A 279 6.34 1.86 -0.86
C VAL A 279 6.13 2.46 0.53
N HIS A 280 5.80 1.63 1.50
CA HIS A 280 5.67 2.07 2.89
C HIS A 280 7.01 2.56 3.45
N LEU A 281 7.05 3.81 3.91
CA LEU A 281 8.28 4.44 4.40
C LEU A 281 8.77 3.81 5.73
N GLY A 282 7.85 3.49 6.63
CA GLY A 282 8.15 3.14 8.01
C GLY A 282 8.42 4.38 8.88
N VAL A 283 8.48 4.19 10.21
CA VAL A 283 8.54 5.30 11.17
C VAL A 283 9.79 6.16 10.98
N ALA A 284 10.97 5.54 10.89
CA ALA A 284 12.25 6.26 10.77
C ALA A 284 12.31 7.11 9.51
N ALA A 285 12.03 6.53 8.32
CA ALA A 285 12.05 7.27 7.06
C ALA A 285 10.97 8.37 7.03
N THR A 286 9.79 8.12 7.61
CA THR A 286 8.74 9.15 7.71
C THR A 286 9.19 10.35 8.55
N GLN A 287 9.89 10.12 9.68
CA GLN A 287 10.40 11.20 10.50
C GLN A 287 11.53 11.98 9.82
N MET A 288 12.40 11.29 9.08
CA MET A 288 13.46 11.94 8.28
C MET A 288 12.86 12.83 7.19
N GLU A 289 11.90 12.31 6.41
CA GLU A 289 11.22 13.07 5.34
C GLU A 289 10.46 14.28 5.90
N LYS A 290 9.80 14.15 7.07
CA LYS A 290 9.16 15.29 7.76
C LYS A 290 10.14 16.38 8.17
N ARG A 291 11.40 16.04 8.43
CA ARG A 291 12.49 16.97 8.75
C ARG A 291 13.22 17.50 7.50
N GLY A 292 12.72 17.19 6.30
CA GLY A 292 13.35 17.59 5.04
C GLY A 292 14.56 16.76 4.63
N ILE A 293 14.82 15.62 5.30
CA ILE A 293 15.92 14.72 5.00
C ILE A 293 15.41 13.66 4.01
N SER A 294 15.93 13.67 2.78
CA SER A 294 15.59 12.68 1.75
C SER A 294 15.99 11.28 2.17
N THR A 295 15.11 10.32 1.88
CA THR A 295 15.37 8.90 2.11
C THR A 295 15.22 8.13 0.79
N ARG A 296 15.93 7.00 0.65
CA ARG A 296 15.82 6.13 -0.54
C ARG A 296 14.36 5.74 -0.83
N LYS A 297 13.57 5.44 0.20
CA LYS A 297 12.14 5.11 0.04
C LYS A 297 11.30 6.33 -0.34
N GLY A 298 11.62 7.50 0.19
CA GLY A 298 10.98 8.76 -0.17
C GLY A 298 11.25 9.13 -1.63
N ASP A 299 12.51 9.01 -2.09
CA ASP A 299 12.89 9.24 -3.48
C ASP A 299 12.15 8.28 -4.41
N LEU A 300 12.08 7.00 -4.05
CA LEU A 300 11.32 6.00 -4.80
C LEU A 300 9.83 6.39 -4.90
N ASN A 301 9.21 6.83 -3.82
CA ASN A 301 7.82 7.27 -3.84
C ASN A 301 7.60 8.53 -4.69
N ARG A 302 8.55 9.47 -4.69
CA ARG A 302 8.54 10.63 -5.59
C ARG A 302 8.61 10.20 -7.06
N GLN A 303 9.49 9.25 -7.37
CA GLN A 303 9.60 8.69 -8.73
C GLN A 303 8.29 7.98 -9.13
N ILE A 304 7.73 7.12 -8.26
CA ILE A 304 6.45 6.44 -8.49
C ILE A 304 5.32 7.44 -8.76
N ALA A 305 5.28 8.56 -8.04
CA ALA A 305 4.27 9.59 -8.28
C ALA A 305 4.40 10.23 -9.67
N VAL A 306 5.63 10.51 -10.11
CA VAL A 306 5.91 11.03 -11.46
C VAL A 306 5.51 10.03 -12.53
N ASP A 307 5.86 8.75 -12.36
CA ASP A 307 5.56 7.68 -13.31
C ASP A 307 4.05 7.41 -13.40
N ASN A 308 3.34 7.42 -12.27
CA ASN A 308 1.87 7.31 -12.26
C ASN A 308 1.18 8.48 -12.99
N LYS A 309 1.70 9.70 -12.84
CA LYS A 309 1.19 10.87 -13.57
C LYS A 309 1.42 10.72 -15.07
N LEU A 310 2.60 10.26 -15.48
CA LEU A 310 2.95 9.99 -16.88
C LEU A 310 2.01 8.92 -17.48
N LEU A 311 1.84 7.78 -16.81
CA LEU A 311 0.97 6.69 -17.25
C LEU A 311 -0.48 7.15 -17.42
N LYS A 312 -1.03 7.88 -16.44
CA LYS A 312 -2.38 8.43 -16.52
C LYS A 312 -2.55 9.41 -17.68
N GLU A 313 -1.56 10.29 -17.90
CA GLU A 313 -1.56 11.24 -18.99
C GLU A 313 -1.55 10.53 -20.36
N ILE A 314 -0.61 9.59 -20.54
CA ILE A 314 -0.48 8.86 -21.81
C ILE A 314 -1.76 8.06 -22.10
N LYS A 315 -2.27 7.30 -21.12
CA LYS A 315 -3.50 6.51 -21.28
C LYS A 315 -4.69 7.37 -21.72
N ALA A 316 -4.91 8.49 -21.05
CA ALA A 316 -6.03 9.38 -21.39
C ALA A 316 -5.91 9.95 -22.82
N ARG A 317 -4.68 10.31 -23.25
CA ARG A 317 -4.43 10.88 -24.56
C ARG A 317 -4.54 9.82 -25.66
N ILE A 318 -3.88 8.66 -25.50
CA ILE A 318 -3.89 7.61 -26.52
C ILE A 318 -5.30 7.04 -26.71
N THR A 319 -6.05 6.83 -25.64
CA THR A 319 -7.45 6.37 -25.73
C THR A 319 -8.32 7.36 -26.53
N ARG A 320 -8.13 8.67 -26.34
CA ARG A 320 -8.83 9.71 -27.08
C ARG A 320 -8.45 9.73 -28.55
N LEU A 321 -7.15 9.60 -28.86
CA LEU A 321 -6.66 9.53 -30.23
C LEU A 321 -7.17 8.27 -30.95
N TYR A 322 -7.12 7.14 -30.26
CA TYR A 322 -7.58 5.87 -30.81
C TYR A 322 -9.07 5.90 -31.15
N ARG A 323 -9.92 6.48 -30.28
CA ARG A 323 -11.36 6.68 -30.59
C ARG A 323 -11.53 7.57 -31.81
N TRP A 324 -10.85 8.74 -31.80
CA TRP A 324 -10.91 9.66 -32.94
C TRP A 324 -10.47 8.98 -34.25
N SER A 325 -9.37 8.22 -34.27
CA SER A 325 -8.91 7.54 -35.49
C SER A 325 -9.95 6.52 -36.01
N LYS A 326 -10.66 5.82 -35.12
CA LYS A 326 -11.73 4.89 -35.51
C LYS A 326 -12.96 5.64 -36.06
N ASP A 327 -13.36 6.70 -35.39
CA ASP A 327 -14.50 7.54 -35.83
C ASP A 327 -14.21 8.18 -37.19
N GLU A 328 -13.01 8.69 -37.42
CA GLU A 328 -12.60 9.27 -38.70
C GLU A 328 -12.47 8.23 -39.81
N ALA A 329 -11.85 7.06 -39.53
CA ALA A 329 -11.72 6.00 -40.50
C ALA A 329 -13.07 5.45 -41.00
N ALA A 330 -14.13 5.60 -40.20
CA ALA A 330 -15.49 5.22 -40.59
C ALA A 330 -16.16 6.22 -41.53
N LYS A 331 -15.65 7.46 -41.69
CA LYS A 331 -16.18 8.49 -42.58
C LYS A 331 -15.80 8.22 -44.05
N PRO A 332 -16.61 8.67 -45.03
CA PRO A 332 -16.21 8.62 -46.46
C PRO A 332 -14.89 9.33 -46.72
N GLN A 333 -14.00 8.73 -47.51
CA GLN A 333 -12.68 9.32 -47.80
C GLN A 333 -12.75 10.70 -48.43
N SER A 334 -13.77 10.97 -49.22
CA SER A 334 -14.00 12.27 -49.86
C SER A 334 -14.28 13.44 -48.92
N SER A 335 -14.60 13.16 -47.66
CA SER A 335 -14.88 14.17 -46.62
C SER A 335 -13.71 14.38 -45.64
N GLN A 336 -12.62 13.65 -45.80
CA GLN A 336 -11.47 13.75 -44.92
C GLN A 336 -10.40 14.71 -45.43
N PRO A 337 -9.87 15.64 -44.61
CA PRO A 337 -8.79 16.52 -45.04
C PRO A 337 -7.52 15.71 -45.29
N THR A 338 -6.74 16.11 -46.26
CA THR A 338 -5.42 15.54 -46.52
C THR A 338 -4.41 15.99 -45.47
N ILE A 339 -3.31 15.22 -45.29
CA ILE A 339 -2.19 15.62 -44.42
C ILE A 339 -1.60 16.97 -44.82
N SER A 340 -1.53 17.25 -46.11
CA SER A 340 -1.07 18.52 -46.65
C SER A 340 -1.96 19.69 -46.22
N GLU A 341 -3.27 19.54 -46.33
CA GLU A 341 -4.24 20.55 -45.88
C GLU A 341 -4.17 20.77 -44.36
N LEU A 342 -4.07 19.69 -43.55
CA LEU A 342 -3.88 19.79 -42.12
C LEU A 342 -2.57 20.51 -41.75
N TRP A 343 -1.50 20.23 -42.46
CA TRP A 343 -0.22 20.87 -42.23
C TRP A 343 -0.28 22.38 -42.53
N THR A 344 -0.85 22.76 -43.70
CA THR A 344 -1.02 24.15 -44.08
C THR A 344 -1.92 24.91 -43.14
N ALA A 345 -3.07 24.31 -42.74
CA ALA A 345 -3.98 24.90 -41.78
C ALA A 345 -3.33 25.10 -40.42
N GLN A 346 -2.53 24.14 -39.95
CA GLN A 346 -1.82 24.27 -38.67
C GLN A 346 -0.78 25.38 -38.68
N GLN A 347 -0.11 25.62 -39.80
CA GLN A 347 0.79 26.74 -39.92
C GLN A 347 0.04 28.08 -39.88
N ALA A 348 -1.11 28.17 -40.54
CA ALA A 348 -1.96 29.37 -40.57
C ALA A 348 -2.57 29.69 -39.19
N MET A 349 -3.04 28.69 -38.48
CA MET A 349 -3.62 28.84 -37.15
C MET A 349 -2.65 29.24 -36.05
N GLY A 350 -1.39 29.04 -36.26
CA GLY A 350 -0.33 29.42 -35.32
C GLY A 350 -0.08 30.91 -35.28
N GLY A 351 -1.04 31.74 -34.80
CA GLY A 351 -0.93 33.20 -34.74
C GLY A 351 0.44 33.75 -34.35
N LYS A 352 0.69 35.05 -34.55
CA LYS A 352 1.99 35.68 -34.25
C LYS A 352 2.35 35.41 -32.77
N PRO A 353 3.51 34.78 -32.49
CA PRO A 353 3.93 34.54 -31.12
C PRO A 353 4.23 35.87 -30.42
N ILE A 354 3.68 36.05 -29.24
CA ILE A 354 3.81 37.29 -28.46
C ILE A 354 5.20 37.41 -27.80
N SER A 355 5.96 36.31 -27.72
CA SER A 355 7.28 36.28 -27.06
C SER A 355 8.27 35.35 -27.78
N ARG A 356 9.59 35.57 -27.54
CA ARG A 356 10.66 34.68 -28.01
C ARG A 356 10.46 33.23 -27.58
N TYR A 357 9.93 33.01 -26.35
CA TYR A 357 9.60 31.68 -25.87
C TYR A 357 8.48 31.04 -26.68
N GLY A 358 7.45 31.81 -27.02
CA GLY A 358 6.35 31.34 -27.88
C GLY A 358 6.82 30.92 -29.28
N THR A 359 7.77 31.65 -29.86
CA THR A 359 8.39 31.29 -31.17
C THR A 359 9.15 29.97 -31.08
N ILE A 360 10.01 29.82 -30.05
CA ILE A 360 10.78 28.58 -29.82
C ILE A 360 9.86 27.38 -29.61
N LYS A 361 8.82 27.56 -28.80
CA LYS A 361 7.81 26.51 -28.56
C LYS A 361 7.12 26.09 -29.86
N LYS A 362 6.66 27.05 -30.69
CA LYS A 362 6.03 26.79 -31.99
C LYS A 362 6.94 26.01 -32.93
N LEU A 363 8.21 26.41 -33.04
CA LEU A 363 9.19 25.72 -33.88
C LEU A 363 9.47 24.29 -33.44
N ARG A 364 9.61 24.06 -32.12
CA ARG A 364 9.77 22.70 -31.57
C ARG A 364 8.56 21.80 -31.86
N GLU A 365 7.39 22.37 -31.80
CA GLU A 365 6.14 21.66 -32.06
C GLU A 365 5.96 21.30 -33.53
N GLN A 366 6.37 22.19 -34.42
CA GLN A 366 6.40 21.94 -35.89
C GLN A 366 7.46 20.91 -36.25
N ALA A 367 8.66 21.02 -35.67
CA ALA A 367 9.72 20.05 -35.87
C ALA A 367 9.32 18.63 -35.37
N ALA A 368 8.65 18.53 -34.23
CA ALA A 368 8.16 17.26 -33.71
C ALA A 368 7.12 16.62 -34.64
N LEU A 369 6.21 17.41 -35.18
CA LEU A 369 5.23 16.93 -36.16
C LEU A 369 5.87 16.50 -37.46
N PHE A 370 6.76 17.33 -38.01
CA PHE A 370 7.50 17.00 -39.23
C PHE A 370 8.32 15.71 -39.07
N SER A 371 9.03 15.59 -37.93
CA SER A 371 9.77 14.37 -37.61
C SER A 371 8.85 13.14 -37.51
N LEU A 372 7.68 13.27 -36.90
CA LEU A 372 6.70 12.17 -36.81
C LEU A 372 6.28 11.71 -38.22
N LEU A 373 5.90 12.65 -39.08
CA LEU A 373 5.42 12.33 -40.42
C LEU A 373 6.52 11.71 -41.29
N THR A 374 7.71 12.32 -41.31
CA THR A 374 8.82 11.88 -42.17
C THR A 374 9.46 10.58 -41.69
N SER A 375 9.72 10.45 -40.38
CA SER A 375 10.35 9.24 -39.81
C SER A 375 9.45 8.00 -39.91
N ASN A 376 8.13 8.17 -40.01
CA ASN A 376 7.19 7.07 -40.15
C ASN A 376 6.64 6.94 -41.59
N GLY A 377 7.09 7.75 -42.56
CA GLY A 377 6.61 7.72 -43.92
C GLY A 377 5.11 8.03 -44.08
N ILE A 378 4.55 8.86 -43.19
CA ILE A 378 3.12 9.15 -43.16
C ILE A 378 2.81 10.26 -44.17
N THR A 379 2.12 9.89 -45.23
CA THR A 379 1.68 10.80 -46.33
C THR A 379 0.16 10.87 -46.45
N THR A 380 -0.58 9.88 -45.89
CA THR A 380 -2.03 9.79 -45.95
C THR A 380 -2.68 9.73 -44.56
N MET A 381 -3.95 10.10 -44.47
CA MET A 381 -4.71 9.99 -43.23
C MET A 381 -4.84 8.53 -42.78
N GLN A 382 -5.00 7.61 -43.71
CA GLN A 382 -5.07 6.18 -43.39
C GLN A 382 -3.79 5.71 -42.66
N GLN A 383 -2.60 6.09 -43.16
CA GLN A 383 -1.32 5.78 -42.49
C GLN A 383 -1.21 6.45 -41.12
N LEU A 384 -1.81 7.65 -40.93
CA LEU A 384 -1.88 8.28 -39.61
C LEU A 384 -2.74 7.48 -38.65
N TYR A 385 -3.88 6.96 -39.10
CA TYR A 385 -4.76 6.11 -38.24
C TYR A 385 -4.08 4.79 -37.88
N GLU A 386 -3.41 4.14 -38.83
CA GLU A 386 -2.59 2.94 -38.57
C GLU A 386 -1.46 3.21 -37.55
N LYS A 387 -0.83 4.38 -37.67
CA LYS A 387 0.16 4.81 -36.67
C LYS A 387 -0.46 4.98 -35.29
N VAL A 388 -1.66 5.57 -35.15
CA VAL A 388 -2.36 5.70 -33.87
C VAL A 388 -2.71 4.32 -33.30
N ASP A 389 -3.17 3.37 -34.13
CA ASP A 389 -3.44 1.99 -33.71
C ASP A 389 -2.16 1.30 -33.20
N SER A 390 -1.06 1.46 -33.94
CA SER A 390 0.26 0.96 -33.53
C SER A 390 0.74 1.56 -32.20
N MET A 391 0.56 2.88 -32.03
CA MET A 391 0.92 3.56 -30.77
C MET A 391 0.06 3.06 -29.60
N ASN A 392 -1.23 2.84 -29.82
CA ASN A 392 -2.13 2.29 -28.79
C ASN A 392 -1.68 0.87 -28.38
N SER A 393 -1.43 -0.01 -29.34
CA SER A 393 -0.95 -1.38 -29.10
C SER A 393 0.40 -1.38 -28.37
N ARG A 394 1.34 -0.53 -28.80
CA ARG A 394 2.66 -0.37 -28.18
C ARG A 394 2.55 0.15 -26.74
N TYR A 395 1.62 1.05 -26.44
CA TYR A 395 1.39 1.50 -25.07
C TYR A 395 1.04 0.33 -24.14
N TYR A 396 0.08 -0.53 -24.55
CA TYR A 396 -0.33 -1.67 -23.73
C TYR A 396 0.76 -2.73 -23.62
N ASP A 397 1.53 -2.97 -24.66
CA ASP A 397 2.70 -3.88 -24.64
C ASP A 397 3.77 -3.38 -23.65
N LEU A 398 4.19 -2.12 -23.76
CA LEU A 398 5.14 -1.49 -22.83
C LEU A 398 4.63 -1.54 -21.39
N ARG A 399 3.35 -1.26 -21.20
CA ARG A 399 2.73 -1.34 -19.87
C ARG A 399 2.75 -2.76 -19.31
N GLY A 400 2.45 -3.76 -20.13
CA GLY A 400 2.55 -5.18 -19.78
C GLY A 400 3.95 -5.57 -19.35
N LYS A 401 4.97 -5.18 -20.12
CA LYS A 401 6.40 -5.41 -19.81
C LYS A 401 6.82 -4.75 -18.51
N ILE A 402 6.44 -3.50 -18.26
CA ILE A 402 6.72 -2.79 -17.01
C ILE A 402 6.11 -3.52 -15.81
N VAL A 403 4.83 -3.92 -15.89
CA VAL A 403 4.16 -4.66 -14.80
C VAL A 403 4.83 -6.00 -14.53
N SER A 404 5.23 -6.72 -15.57
CA SER A 404 5.95 -7.99 -15.44
C SER A 404 7.29 -7.80 -14.75
N ALA A 405 8.07 -6.81 -15.18
CA ALA A 405 9.37 -6.49 -14.59
C ALA A 405 9.23 -6.08 -13.10
N GLU A 406 8.23 -5.25 -12.76
CA GLU A 406 7.97 -4.85 -11.37
C GLU A 406 7.65 -6.03 -10.46
N ARG A 407 6.89 -7.02 -10.96
CA ARG A 407 6.58 -8.24 -10.19
C ARG A 407 7.82 -9.08 -9.95
N GLN A 408 8.62 -9.28 -10.97
CA GLN A 408 9.86 -10.07 -10.88
C GLN A 408 10.87 -9.40 -9.95
N ILE A 409 11.05 -8.08 -10.07
CA ILE A 409 11.91 -7.30 -9.16
C ILE A 409 11.45 -7.46 -7.70
N ALA A 410 10.15 -7.35 -7.43
CA ALA A 410 9.62 -7.49 -6.07
C ALA A 410 9.91 -8.88 -5.47
N VAL A 411 9.78 -9.95 -6.26
CA VAL A 411 10.12 -11.32 -5.82
C VAL A 411 11.61 -11.45 -5.53
N LEU A 412 12.46 -10.92 -6.41
CA LEU A 412 13.92 -10.98 -6.23
C LEU A 412 14.39 -10.17 -5.02
N GLU A 413 13.80 -8.98 -4.79
CA GLU A 413 14.09 -8.14 -3.62
C GLU A 413 13.65 -8.83 -2.31
N GLU A 414 12.52 -9.53 -2.30
CA GLU A 414 12.08 -10.33 -1.16
C GLU A 414 13.07 -11.47 -0.86
N ARG A 415 13.47 -12.23 -1.88
CA ARG A 415 14.48 -13.30 -1.75
C ARG A 415 15.81 -12.78 -1.19
N LEU A 416 16.27 -11.64 -1.72
CA LEU A 416 17.48 -10.98 -1.25
C LEU A 416 17.35 -10.49 0.20
N SER A 417 16.21 -9.93 0.57
CA SER A 417 15.94 -9.48 1.93
C SER A 417 15.96 -10.65 2.93
N MET A 418 15.32 -11.78 2.60
CA MET A 418 15.33 -12.97 3.44
C MET A 418 16.73 -13.56 3.56
N PHE A 419 17.48 -13.64 2.47
CA PHE A 419 18.88 -14.09 2.51
C PHE A 419 19.77 -13.18 3.37
N GLN A 420 19.59 -11.86 3.28
CA GLN A 420 20.33 -10.90 4.11
C GLN A 420 20.03 -11.06 5.60
N GLN A 421 18.75 -11.29 5.97
CA GLN A 421 18.37 -11.56 7.35
C GLN A 421 18.98 -12.88 7.86
N TYR A 422 18.93 -13.92 7.05
CA TYR A 422 19.56 -15.21 7.36
C TYR A 422 21.05 -15.08 7.66
N GLU A 423 21.81 -14.44 6.76
CA GLU A 423 23.27 -14.27 6.97
C GLU A 423 23.57 -13.33 8.15
N LYS A 424 22.79 -12.26 8.33
CA LYS A 424 23.00 -11.30 9.43
C LYS A 424 22.87 -11.96 10.81
N TYR A 425 21.89 -12.82 11.00
CA TYR A 425 21.59 -13.41 12.30
C TYR A 425 22.10 -14.83 12.48
N LYS A 426 22.74 -15.40 11.48
CA LYS A 426 23.34 -16.76 11.49
C LYS A 426 24.34 -16.98 12.64
N ALA A 427 25.12 -15.97 12.98
CA ALA A 427 26.08 -16.07 14.08
C ALA A 427 25.38 -16.18 15.45
N ILE A 428 24.30 -15.41 15.65
CA ILE A 428 23.50 -15.44 16.88
C ILE A 428 22.80 -16.80 17.00
N HIS A 429 22.18 -17.29 15.93
CA HIS A 429 21.52 -18.60 15.92
C HIS A 429 22.53 -19.74 16.17
N ARG A 430 23.73 -19.68 15.60
CA ARG A 430 24.78 -20.67 15.86
C ARG A 430 25.23 -20.70 17.33
N GLN A 431 25.27 -19.55 17.99
CA GLN A 431 25.56 -19.48 19.43
C GLN A 431 24.43 -20.11 20.24
N TYR A 432 23.18 -19.80 19.91
CA TYR A 432 21.99 -20.35 20.55
C TYR A 432 21.96 -21.89 20.51
N VAL A 433 22.16 -22.48 19.32
CA VAL A 433 22.12 -23.95 19.14
C VAL A 433 23.26 -24.67 19.90
N LYS A 434 24.41 -24.02 20.10
CA LYS A 434 25.53 -24.59 20.85
C LYS A 434 25.39 -24.53 22.36
N MET A 435 24.39 -23.79 22.87
CA MET A 435 24.19 -23.62 24.33
C MET A 435 23.43 -24.81 24.92
N LYS A 436 23.74 -25.09 26.21
CA LYS A 436 22.94 -26.04 27.01
C LYS A 436 21.51 -25.51 27.18
N PRO A 437 20.48 -26.39 27.23
CA PRO A 437 19.07 -25.97 27.31
C PRO A 437 18.77 -24.94 28.41
N ALA A 438 19.39 -25.08 29.59
CA ALA A 438 19.20 -24.14 30.70
C ALA A 438 19.68 -22.70 30.44
N LYS A 439 20.57 -22.50 29.44
CA LYS A 439 21.06 -21.17 29.03
C LYS A 439 20.37 -20.65 27.79
N GLN A 440 19.69 -21.51 27.02
CA GLN A 440 18.98 -21.14 25.81
C GLN A 440 17.82 -20.19 26.12
N GLU A 441 17.09 -20.42 27.20
CA GLU A 441 15.96 -19.58 27.58
C GLU A 441 16.38 -18.13 27.89
N GLN A 442 17.50 -17.93 28.63
CA GLN A 442 18.04 -16.60 28.88
C GLN A 442 18.54 -15.92 27.61
N PHE A 443 19.11 -16.71 26.68
CA PHE A 443 19.57 -16.19 25.40
C PHE A 443 18.40 -15.82 24.48
N GLU A 444 17.31 -16.60 24.45
CA GLU A 444 16.07 -16.26 23.74
C GLU A 444 15.47 -14.96 24.27
N GLN A 445 15.47 -14.75 25.59
CA GLN A 445 14.98 -13.51 26.20
C GLN A 445 15.84 -12.30 25.79
N ARG A 446 17.14 -12.51 25.54
CA ARG A 446 18.06 -11.44 25.15
C ARG A 446 18.01 -11.10 23.66
N TYR A 447 17.77 -12.09 22.79
CA TYR A 447 17.80 -11.96 21.32
C TYR A 447 16.52 -12.49 20.64
N PRO A 448 15.31 -12.17 21.15
CA PRO A 448 14.08 -12.77 20.65
C PRO A 448 13.75 -12.36 19.21
N ALA A 449 14.06 -11.12 18.84
CA ALA A 449 13.80 -10.60 17.50
C ALA A 449 14.75 -11.19 16.47
N GLU A 450 16.03 -11.30 16.81
CA GLU A 450 17.09 -11.81 15.94
C GLU A 450 16.88 -13.30 15.62
N LEU A 451 16.56 -14.11 16.64
CA LEU A 451 16.25 -15.53 16.45
C LEU A 451 14.98 -15.73 15.61
N ALA A 452 13.91 -14.97 15.91
CA ALA A 452 12.68 -15.07 15.14
C ALA A 452 12.86 -14.65 13.67
N LEU A 453 13.69 -13.64 13.40
CA LEU A 453 14.02 -13.19 12.03
C LEU A 453 14.86 -14.23 11.29
N TYR A 454 15.83 -14.85 11.99
CA TYR A 454 16.62 -15.94 11.42
C TYR A 454 15.73 -17.13 11.04
N ASP A 455 14.86 -17.58 11.96
CA ASP A 455 13.99 -18.75 11.75
C ASP A 455 12.98 -18.51 10.61
N ALA A 456 12.45 -17.29 10.51
CA ALA A 456 11.58 -16.91 9.39
C ALA A 456 12.34 -16.96 8.06
N ALA A 457 13.55 -16.41 8.03
CA ALA A 457 14.38 -16.39 6.84
C ALA A 457 14.88 -17.81 6.47
N ALA A 458 15.26 -18.63 7.44
CA ALA A 458 15.69 -20.01 7.22
C ALA A 458 14.56 -20.86 6.63
N ARG A 459 13.35 -20.77 7.20
CA ARG A 459 12.16 -21.48 6.66
C ARG A 459 11.82 -21.02 5.25
N TYR A 460 11.91 -19.72 4.97
CA TYR A 460 11.66 -19.20 3.62
C TYR A 460 12.64 -19.79 2.59
N LEU A 461 13.94 -19.79 2.94
CA LEU A 461 14.99 -20.35 2.07
C LEU A 461 14.87 -21.87 1.91
N GLU A 462 14.42 -22.57 2.94
CA GLU A 462 14.16 -24.02 2.89
C GLU A 462 12.99 -24.35 1.98
N ASN A 463 11.92 -23.58 2.04
CA ASN A 463 10.78 -23.70 1.12
C ASN A 463 11.19 -23.49 -0.35
N LEU A 464 12.03 -22.48 -0.64
CA LEU A 464 12.57 -22.29 -1.99
C LEU A 464 13.36 -23.51 -2.48
N LYS A 465 14.18 -24.11 -1.61
CA LYS A 465 14.90 -25.36 -1.95
C LYS A 465 13.96 -26.53 -2.20
N SER A 466 12.90 -26.67 -1.41
CA SER A 466 11.91 -27.74 -1.58
C SER A 466 11.12 -27.61 -2.88
N GLU A 467 10.97 -26.37 -3.37
CA GLU A 467 10.39 -26.04 -4.68
C GLU A 467 11.38 -26.24 -5.84
N GLY A 468 12.60 -26.71 -5.56
CA GLY A 468 13.65 -26.96 -6.56
C GLY A 468 14.47 -25.71 -6.95
N GLU A 469 14.30 -24.60 -6.24
CA GLU A 469 15.00 -23.35 -6.54
C GLU A 469 16.37 -23.28 -5.83
N ALA A 470 17.42 -22.95 -6.59
CA ALA A 470 18.75 -22.75 -6.04
C ALA A 470 18.89 -21.39 -5.35
N ILE A 471 19.50 -21.36 -4.17
CA ILE A 471 19.80 -20.12 -3.46
C ILE A 471 21.03 -19.45 -4.09
N THR A 472 20.80 -18.47 -4.96
CA THR A 472 21.85 -17.77 -5.72
C THR A 472 21.76 -16.24 -5.55
N PRO A 473 22.11 -15.67 -4.39
CA PRO A 473 21.92 -14.24 -4.11
C PRO A 473 22.61 -13.30 -5.09
N LYS A 474 23.79 -13.70 -5.60
CA LYS A 474 24.50 -12.92 -6.62
C LYS A 474 23.70 -12.84 -7.92
N LYS A 475 23.15 -13.98 -8.37
CA LYS A 475 22.30 -14.04 -9.58
C LYS A 475 21.02 -13.23 -9.39
N TRP A 476 20.33 -13.36 -8.25
CA TRP A 476 19.13 -12.60 -7.94
C TRP A 476 19.36 -11.09 -7.97
N ARG A 477 20.51 -10.63 -7.45
CA ARG A 477 20.88 -9.21 -7.49
C ARG A 477 21.13 -8.72 -8.91
N SER A 478 21.93 -9.45 -9.68
CA SER A 478 22.21 -9.10 -11.08
C SER A 478 20.94 -9.07 -11.93
N GLU A 479 20.04 -10.03 -11.71
CA GLU A 479 18.75 -10.10 -12.40
C GLU A 479 17.82 -8.94 -12.02
N ALA A 480 17.75 -8.58 -10.74
CA ALA A 480 16.98 -7.42 -10.28
C ALA A 480 17.51 -6.11 -10.85
N GLU A 481 18.82 -5.94 -10.93
CA GLU A 481 19.47 -4.78 -11.55
C GLU A 481 19.19 -4.71 -13.05
N PHE A 482 19.29 -5.84 -13.76
CA PHE A 482 18.97 -5.95 -15.18
C PHE A 482 17.51 -5.59 -15.47
N LEU A 483 16.56 -6.17 -14.73
CA LEU A 483 15.14 -5.86 -14.88
C LEU A 483 14.83 -4.40 -14.55
N THR A 484 15.52 -3.83 -13.58
CA THR A 484 15.38 -2.40 -13.23
C THR A 484 15.87 -1.51 -14.38
N ALA A 485 17.00 -1.86 -15.01
CA ALA A 485 17.51 -1.14 -16.18
C ALA A 485 16.54 -1.24 -17.36
N GLN A 486 16.01 -2.43 -17.66
CA GLN A 486 14.99 -2.63 -18.70
C GLN A 486 13.73 -1.80 -18.44
N LYS A 487 13.20 -1.82 -17.21
CA LYS A 487 12.05 -1.02 -16.81
C LYS A 487 12.31 0.48 -17.07
N ASN A 488 13.48 0.98 -16.72
CA ASN A 488 13.84 2.38 -16.97
C ASN A 488 13.87 2.74 -18.45
N LEU A 489 14.36 1.85 -19.32
CA LEU A 489 14.30 2.03 -20.78
C LEU A 489 12.86 2.10 -21.27
N GLN A 490 11.98 1.20 -20.78
CA GLN A 490 10.57 1.21 -21.14
C GLN A 490 9.87 2.53 -20.72
N TYR A 491 10.24 3.13 -19.58
CA TYR A 491 9.75 4.46 -19.20
C TYR A 491 10.29 5.57 -20.09
N GLN A 492 11.52 5.47 -20.61
CA GLN A 492 12.04 6.41 -21.61
C GLN A 492 11.25 6.32 -22.92
N GLU A 493 10.92 5.10 -23.37
CA GLU A 493 10.07 4.89 -24.54
C GLU A 493 8.66 5.48 -24.34
N LEU A 494 8.06 5.32 -23.16
CA LEU A 494 6.78 5.96 -22.85
C LEU A 494 6.86 7.49 -22.89
N ARG A 495 7.96 8.09 -22.45
CA ARG A 495 8.17 9.54 -22.54
C ARG A 495 8.31 10.01 -23.99
N ALA A 496 9.03 9.27 -24.83
CA ALA A 496 9.12 9.55 -26.27
C ALA A 496 7.74 9.43 -26.95
N MET A 497 7.02 8.35 -26.68
CA MET A 497 5.66 8.15 -27.18
C MET A 497 4.71 9.29 -26.77
N ARG A 498 4.83 9.85 -25.58
CA ARG A 498 4.03 11.02 -25.16
C ARG A 498 4.21 12.21 -26.09
N GLU A 499 5.41 12.45 -26.58
CA GLU A 499 5.68 13.58 -27.50
C GLU A 499 5.09 13.27 -28.89
N GLU A 500 5.19 12.04 -29.37
CA GLU A 500 4.52 11.60 -30.61
C GLU A 500 2.99 11.78 -30.50
N ILE A 501 2.38 11.34 -29.39
CA ILE A 501 0.94 11.53 -29.10
C ILE A 501 0.55 13.00 -29.16
N LYS A 502 1.34 13.89 -28.57
CA LYS A 502 1.06 15.33 -28.59
C LYS A 502 1.10 15.91 -30.02
N ALA A 503 2.01 15.41 -30.86
CA ALA A 503 2.09 15.82 -32.25
C ALA A 503 0.82 15.41 -33.03
N VAL A 504 0.37 14.16 -32.88
CA VAL A 504 -0.87 13.66 -33.48
C VAL A 504 -2.11 14.37 -32.93
N GLU A 505 -2.18 14.66 -31.63
CA GLU A 505 -3.31 15.44 -31.05
C GLU A 505 -3.46 16.84 -31.66
N LYS A 506 -2.36 17.43 -32.10
CA LYS A 506 -2.44 18.73 -32.80
C LYS A 506 -3.05 18.59 -34.18
N LEU A 507 -2.63 17.59 -34.96
CA LEU A 507 -3.28 17.30 -36.26
C LEU A 507 -4.77 17.04 -36.07
N ARG A 508 -5.15 16.25 -35.09
CA ARG A 508 -6.55 16.01 -34.75
C ARG A 508 -7.32 17.30 -34.50
N LYS A 509 -6.77 18.18 -33.66
CA LYS A 509 -7.44 19.47 -33.36
C LYS A 509 -7.57 20.35 -34.61
N THR A 510 -6.57 20.32 -35.49
CA THR A 510 -6.64 21.04 -36.76
C THR A 510 -7.72 20.48 -37.67
N ALA A 511 -7.85 19.14 -37.76
CA ALA A 511 -8.92 18.48 -38.50
C ALA A 511 -10.31 18.88 -37.99
N GLU A 512 -10.52 18.79 -36.67
CA GLU A 512 -11.79 19.22 -36.03
C GLU A 512 -12.14 20.70 -36.26
N GLN A 513 -11.14 21.56 -36.32
CA GLN A 513 -11.34 22.99 -36.61
C GLN A 513 -11.67 23.24 -38.06
N LEU A 514 -11.08 22.54 -39.00
CA LEU A 514 -11.39 22.61 -40.44
C LEU A 514 -12.85 22.14 -40.67
N GLU A 515 -13.22 21.01 -40.08
CA GLU A 515 -14.60 20.53 -40.18
C GLU A 515 -15.62 21.55 -39.64
N LYS A 516 -15.34 22.14 -38.47
CA LYS A 516 -16.23 23.20 -37.90
C LYS A 516 -16.31 24.45 -38.77
N SER A 517 -15.23 24.81 -39.47
CA SER A 517 -15.23 25.96 -40.37
C SER A 517 -15.91 25.68 -41.70
N ALA A 518 -15.97 24.40 -42.12
CA ALA A 518 -16.68 23.96 -43.33
C ALA A 518 -18.22 23.82 -43.12
N GLN A 519 -18.70 23.68 -41.87
CA GLN A 519 -20.14 23.64 -41.58
C GLN A 519 -20.77 25.02 -41.82
N PRO A 520 -21.87 25.11 -42.59
CA PRO A 520 -22.59 26.38 -42.77
C PRO A 520 -23.03 26.93 -41.41
N LYS A 521 -22.65 28.16 -41.09
CA LYS A 521 -23.18 28.84 -39.90
C LYS A 521 -24.68 28.96 -40.07
N GLU A 522 -25.47 28.17 -39.33
CA GLU A 522 -26.90 28.41 -39.18
C GLU A 522 -27.09 29.86 -38.70
N LYS A 523 -27.60 30.71 -39.59
CA LYS A 523 -28.05 32.06 -39.22
C LYS A 523 -29.20 31.87 -38.22
N LYS A 524 -28.96 32.20 -36.95
CA LYS A 524 -30.06 32.43 -36.00
C LYS A 524 -31.03 33.41 -36.66
N ARG A 525 -32.17 32.92 -37.09
CA ARG A 525 -33.30 33.74 -37.50
C ARG A 525 -33.73 34.51 -36.26
N ASN A 526 -33.46 35.80 -36.23
CA ASN A 526 -34.13 36.69 -35.31
C ASN A 526 -35.61 36.67 -35.70
N GLU A 527 -36.44 36.03 -34.90
CA GLU A 527 -37.90 36.25 -34.95
C GLU A 527 -38.15 37.67 -34.44
N PRO A 528 -38.89 38.51 -35.18
CA PRO A 528 -39.30 39.82 -34.69
C PRO A 528 -40.37 39.57 -33.61
N GLU A 529 -40.14 40.10 -32.42
CA GLU A 529 -41.15 40.21 -31.38
C GLU A 529 -42.38 40.98 -31.96
N ARG A 530 -43.54 40.37 -31.83
CA ARG A 530 -44.82 41.00 -31.95
C ARG A 530 -45.47 41.04 -30.58
#